data_cd3c803849cea19f5fb2a7f33d169f6f
#
_entry.id   cd3c803849cea19f5fb2a7f33d169f6f
#
_cell.length_a   1.000
_cell.length_b   1.000
_cell.length_c   1.000
_cell.angle_alpha   90.00
_cell.angle_beta   90.00
_cell.angle_gamma   90.00
#
_symmetry.space_group_name_H-M   'P 1'
#
loop_
_entity.id
_entity.type
_entity.pdbx_description
1 polymer ?
#
loop_
_entity_poly.entity_id
_entity_poly.type
_entity_poly.pdbx_seq_one_letter_code
_entity_poly.pdbx_strand_id
1 'polypeptide(L)'
;LAEREWARSLGLHWMAISVVAGAGVASLAVVAALVFRIFSGWSRMQADSVDGLQLNGAPLVWRRVDDIVMGGRSSSALRSDRGGLVFSGSINTNGGGFASWRGRSRSGGPILSADTRALRVRLKGDGKCYKLTLGSGGGGPFSTAPTWQADVQTTDKSTTEVEIPLKDFVPSMRGQPVRGHVLRPAEMLEVGLMLSLYKAGGQKNPESTFGSGIFPFEARLEAVEAV
;
A
#
# COMPACT_ATOMS: atom_id res chain seq x y z
N LEU A 1 -29.22 -12.64 -1.93
CA LEU A 1 -29.54 -11.26 -2.35
C LEU A 1 -28.34 -10.32 -2.22
N ALA A 2 -27.48 -10.47 -1.22
CA ALA A 2 -26.30 -9.62 -0.99
C ALA A 2 -25.18 -9.80 -2.05
N GLU A 3 -25.04 -10.96 -2.67
CA GLU A 3 -24.01 -11.22 -3.70
C GLU A 3 -24.31 -10.55 -5.06
N ARG A 4 -25.55 -10.19 -5.35
CA ARG A 4 -25.92 -9.55 -6.62
C ARG A 4 -25.75 -8.03 -6.64
N GLU A 5 -25.74 -7.39 -5.48
CA GLU A 5 -25.49 -5.94 -5.40
C GLU A 5 -24.01 -5.59 -5.53
N TRP A 6 -23.13 -6.47 -5.10
CA TRP A 6 -21.68 -6.29 -5.18
C TRP A 6 -21.15 -6.25 -6.61
N ALA A 7 -21.75 -7.03 -7.52
CA ALA A 7 -21.36 -7.08 -8.92
C ALA A 7 -21.74 -5.80 -9.72
N ARG A 8 -22.73 -5.03 -9.25
CA ARG A 8 -23.18 -3.79 -9.92
C ARG A 8 -22.29 -2.58 -9.61
N SER A 9 -21.57 -2.58 -8.49
CA SER A 9 -20.72 -1.45 -8.11
C SER A 9 -19.40 -1.39 -8.87
N LEU A 10 -19.02 -2.44 -9.59
CA LEU A 10 -17.70 -2.56 -10.23
C LEU A 10 -17.68 -2.20 -11.73
N GLY A 11 -18.77 -1.77 -12.34
CA GLY A 11 -18.78 -1.33 -13.76
C GLY A 11 -18.35 -2.39 -14.78
N LEU A 12 -18.39 -3.69 -14.41
CA LEU A 12 -17.92 -4.81 -15.24
C LEU A 12 -19.01 -5.41 -16.17
N HIS A 13 -20.08 -4.68 -16.42
CA HIS A 13 -21.07 -5.11 -17.40
C HIS A 13 -20.69 -4.57 -18.78
N TRP A 14 -20.33 -5.45 -19.71
CA TRP A 14 -20.24 -5.23 -21.17
C TRP A 14 -18.88 -5.23 -21.87
N MET A 15 -17.74 -5.52 -21.23
CA MET A 15 -16.52 -5.74 -22.02
C MET A 15 -16.16 -7.21 -22.32
N ALA A 16 -16.89 -8.16 -21.75
CA ALA A 16 -16.55 -9.59 -21.85
C ALA A 16 -17.22 -10.35 -23.02
N ILE A 17 -18.14 -9.77 -23.76
CA ILE A 17 -18.97 -10.54 -24.72
C ILE A 17 -18.67 -10.22 -26.20
N SER A 18 -17.92 -9.17 -26.52
CA SER A 18 -17.73 -8.76 -27.92
C SER A 18 -16.46 -9.29 -28.62
N VAL A 19 -15.63 -10.11 -27.96
CA VAL A 19 -14.36 -10.61 -28.53
C VAL A 19 -14.46 -12.08 -29.04
N VAL A 20 -15.59 -12.74 -28.90
CA VAL A 20 -15.67 -14.21 -29.11
C VAL A 20 -16.20 -14.60 -30.51
N ALA A 21 -16.27 -13.73 -31.48
CA ALA A 21 -16.78 -14.08 -32.81
C ALA A 21 -15.71 -14.36 -33.89
N GLY A 22 -14.46 -14.64 -33.55
CA GLY A 22 -13.44 -14.83 -34.58
C GLY A 22 -12.18 -15.63 -34.26
N ALA A 23 -12.06 -16.21 -33.05
CA ALA A 23 -10.82 -16.89 -32.67
C ALA A 23 -11.05 -18.38 -32.31
N GLY A 24 -10.29 -19.26 -32.95
CA GLY A 24 -10.40 -20.70 -32.76
C GLY A 24 -10.08 -21.16 -31.33
N VAL A 25 -10.35 -22.45 -31.03
CA VAL A 25 -10.30 -23.12 -29.71
C VAL A 25 -9.01 -22.86 -28.89
N ALA A 26 -7.88 -22.59 -29.55
CA ALA A 26 -6.60 -22.23 -28.92
C ALA A 26 -6.65 -20.87 -28.19
N SER A 27 -7.50 -19.95 -28.62
CA SER A 27 -7.62 -18.61 -28.02
C SER A 27 -8.40 -18.64 -26.69
N LEU A 28 -9.34 -19.55 -26.53
CA LEU A 28 -10.14 -19.71 -25.31
C LEU A 28 -9.28 -20.24 -24.15
N ALA A 29 -8.32 -21.13 -24.42
CA ALA A 29 -7.42 -21.64 -23.39
C ALA A 29 -6.44 -20.56 -22.88
N VAL A 30 -5.95 -19.68 -23.77
CA VAL A 30 -5.08 -18.56 -23.40
C VAL A 30 -5.84 -17.52 -22.59
N VAL A 31 -7.06 -17.19 -22.98
CA VAL A 31 -7.92 -16.25 -22.24
C VAL A 31 -8.29 -16.83 -20.87
N ALA A 32 -8.67 -18.10 -20.80
CA ALA A 32 -8.96 -18.78 -19.55
C ALA A 32 -7.74 -18.86 -18.62
N ALA A 33 -6.53 -19.11 -19.16
CA ALA A 33 -5.29 -19.11 -18.39
C ALA A 33 -4.92 -17.69 -17.88
N LEU A 34 -5.18 -16.66 -18.68
CA LEU A 34 -4.95 -15.26 -18.28
C LEU A 34 -5.94 -14.84 -17.18
N VAL A 35 -7.22 -15.16 -17.36
CA VAL A 35 -8.27 -14.93 -16.37
C VAL A 35 -7.98 -15.70 -15.09
N PHE A 36 -7.58 -16.98 -15.18
CA PHE A 36 -7.21 -17.80 -14.03
C PHE A 36 -5.97 -17.24 -13.30
N ARG A 37 -4.96 -16.76 -14.03
CA ARG A 37 -3.79 -16.06 -13.43
C ARG A 37 -4.18 -14.77 -12.74
N ILE A 38 -5.08 -14.00 -13.32
CA ILE A 38 -5.60 -12.77 -12.70
C ILE A 38 -6.39 -13.13 -11.44
N PHE A 39 -7.30 -14.10 -11.51
CA PHE A 39 -8.11 -14.54 -10.37
C PHE A 39 -7.26 -15.22 -9.28
N SER A 40 -6.29 -16.06 -9.62
CA SER A 40 -5.39 -16.68 -8.64
C SER A 40 -4.43 -15.67 -8.00
N GLY A 41 -4.03 -14.62 -8.73
CA GLY A 41 -3.33 -13.48 -8.18
C GLY A 41 -4.19 -12.69 -7.17
N TRP A 42 -5.46 -12.47 -7.50
CA TRP A 42 -6.42 -11.83 -6.60
C TRP A 42 -6.73 -12.65 -5.36
N SER A 43 -6.88 -13.96 -5.49
CA SER A 43 -7.12 -14.86 -4.35
C SER A 43 -5.93 -14.89 -3.39
N ARG A 44 -4.68 -14.83 -3.90
CA ARG A 44 -3.49 -14.72 -3.05
C ARG A 44 -3.39 -13.36 -2.36
N MET A 45 -3.85 -12.28 -2.99
CA MET A 45 -3.89 -10.96 -2.35
C MET A 45 -4.91 -10.88 -1.20
N GLN A 46 -5.97 -11.70 -1.22
CA GLN A 46 -6.95 -11.75 -0.13
C GLN A 46 -6.51 -12.63 1.05
N ALA A 47 -5.56 -13.54 0.85
CA ALA A 47 -5.09 -14.44 1.90
C ALA A 47 -4.20 -13.76 2.97
N ASP A 48 -3.64 -12.58 2.67
CA ASP A 48 -2.72 -11.86 3.55
C ASP A 48 -3.35 -10.57 4.09
N SER A 49 -4.44 -10.69 4.84
CA SER A 49 -4.98 -9.56 5.60
C SER A 49 -4.72 -9.74 7.09
N VAL A 50 -4.35 -8.66 7.75
CA VAL A 50 -4.06 -8.62 9.19
C VAL A 50 -4.90 -7.54 9.83
N ASP A 51 -5.64 -7.91 10.88
CA ASP A 51 -6.32 -6.95 11.74
C ASP A 51 -5.31 -6.35 12.73
N GLY A 52 -5.31 -5.05 12.88
CA GLY A 52 -4.47 -4.39 13.87
C GLY A 52 -4.43 -2.89 13.70
N LEU A 53 -4.08 -2.22 14.78
CA LEU A 53 -4.11 -0.78 14.96
C LEU A 53 -5.49 -0.16 14.69
N GLN A 54 -5.70 0.98 15.29
CA GLN A 54 -6.86 1.83 15.08
C GLN A 54 -6.38 3.21 14.65
N LEU A 55 -7.13 3.87 13.80
CA LEU A 55 -6.94 5.26 13.47
C LEU A 55 -8.29 5.97 13.65
N ASN A 56 -8.32 7.01 14.50
CA ASN A 56 -9.55 7.70 14.90
C ASN A 56 -10.65 6.74 15.45
N GLY A 57 -10.23 5.72 16.21
CA GLY A 57 -11.16 4.71 16.75
C GLY A 57 -11.64 3.69 15.71
N ALA A 58 -11.31 3.83 14.44
CA ALA A 58 -11.66 2.87 13.40
C ALA A 58 -10.60 1.76 13.32
N PRO A 59 -11.00 0.48 13.51
CA PRO A 59 -10.09 -0.64 13.33
C PRO A 59 -9.71 -0.78 11.86
N LEU A 60 -8.42 -0.99 11.60
CA LEU A 60 -7.87 -1.11 10.27
C LEU A 60 -7.64 -2.58 9.90
N VAL A 61 -7.97 -2.90 8.65
CA VAL A 61 -7.62 -4.17 7.99
C VAL A 61 -6.48 -3.89 7.02
N TRP A 62 -5.35 -4.55 7.23
CA TRP A 62 -4.13 -4.34 6.47
C TRP A 62 -3.97 -5.38 5.37
N ARG A 63 -3.55 -4.95 4.19
CA ARG A 63 -3.30 -5.79 3.02
C ARG A 63 -1.92 -5.51 2.45
N ARG A 64 -1.25 -6.56 1.99
CA ARG A 64 0.06 -6.50 1.35
C ARG A 64 -0.03 -5.93 -0.08
N VAL A 65 0.91 -5.04 -0.40
CA VAL A 65 1.10 -4.49 -1.76
C VAL A 65 2.61 -4.34 -2.02
N ASP A 66 3.26 -5.45 -2.40
CA ASP A 66 4.69 -5.46 -2.73
C ASP A 66 4.91 -5.27 -4.24
N ASP A 67 6.15 -5.05 -4.65
CA ASP A 67 6.55 -4.79 -6.05
C ASP A 67 6.29 -5.96 -7.01
N ILE A 68 5.91 -7.12 -6.52
CA ILE A 68 5.45 -8.27 -7.33
C ILE A 68 4.33 -7.86 -8.30
N VAL A 69 3.48 -6.91 -7.94
CA VAL A 69 2.42 -6.37 -8.81
C VAL A 69 2.97 -5.66 -10.06
N MET A 70 4.27 -5.31 -10.05
CA MET A 70 5.00 -4.67 -11.15
C MET A 70 6.11 -5.55 -11.72
N GLY A 71 6.16 -6.84 -11.36
CA GLY A 71 7.20 -7.78 -11.78
C GLY A 71 8.45 -7.80 -10.91
N GLY A 72 8.44 -7.11 -9.77
CA GLY A 72 9.51 -7.16 -8.77
C GLY A 72 9.54 -8.49 -8.00
N ARG A 73 10.51 -8.62 -7.11
CA ARG A 73 10.77 -9.85 -6.33
C ARG A 73 10.90 -9.60 -4.83
N SER A 74 10.56 -8.42 -4.35
CA SER A 74 10.49 -8.13 -2.92
C SER A 74 9.33 -8.91 -2.28
N SER A 75 9.46 -9.24 -1.00
CA SER A 75 8.43 -9.94 -0.26
C SER A 75 8.31 -9.40 1.14
N SER A 76 7.10 -9.31 1.66
CA SER A 76 6.86 -8.86 3.01
C SER A 76 5.82 -9.68 3.75
N ALA A 77 5.86 -9.61 5.07
CA ALA A 77 4.86 -10.13 5.98
C ALA A 77 4.48 -9.05 6.99
N LEU A 78 3.24 -9.09 7.45
CA LEU A 78 2.76 -8.28 8.56
C LEU A 78 2.24 -9.22 9.64
N ARG A 79 2.64 -8.97 10.89
CA ARG A 79 2.13 -9.70 12.05
C ARG A 79 1.60 -8.70 13.07
N SER A 80 0.44 -8.97 13.62
CA SER A 80 -0.06 -8.26 14.79
C SER A 80 0.53 -8.88 16.05
N ASP A 81 1.03 -8.07 16.96
CA ASP A 81 1.42 -8.50 18.30
C ASP A 81 1.04 -7.44 19.34
N ARG A 82 1.37 -7.70 20.64
CA ARG A 82 0.97 -6.81 21.76
C ARG A 82 1.52 -5.39 21.66
N GLY A 83 2.54 -5.15 20.83
CA GLY A 83 3.18 -3.85 20.67
C GLY A 83 2.88 -3.15 19.35
N GLY A 84 1.93 -3.66 18.58
CA GLY A 84 1.55 -3.09 17.27
C GLY A 84 1.67 -4.06 16.12
N LEU A 85 2.02 -3.54 14.95
CA LEU A 85 2.19 -4.32 13.71
C LEU A 85 3.66 -4.47 13.36
N VAL A 86 4.15 -5.69 13.27
CA VAL A 86 5.52 -5.98 12.81
C VAL A 86 5.50 -6.20 11.29
N PHE A 87 6.11 -5.27 10.58
CA PHE A 87 6.32 -5.29 9.14
C PHE A 87 7.76 -5.75 8.85
N SER A 88 7.91 -6.90 8.24
CA SER A 88 9.22 -7.49 7.96
C SER A 88 9.25 -8.16 6.61
N GLY A 89 10.44 -8.39 6.07
CA GLY A 89 10.58 -9.05 4.79
C GLY A 89 11.95 -8.92 4.16
N SER A 90 11.98 -9.01 2.84
CA SER A 90 13.17 -8.86 2.03
C SER A 90 12.90 -7.94 0.85
N ILE A 91 13.72 -6.91 0.69
CA ILE A 91 13.75 -6.07 -0.52
C ILE A 91 14.68 -6.71 -1.53
N ASN A 92 14.26 -6.70 -2.80
CA ASN A 92 15.10 -7.05 -3.94
C ASN A 92 15.14 -5.86 -4.91
N THR A 93 16.31 -5.23 -5.06
CA THR A 93 16.48 -4.05 -5.92
C THR A 93 16.64 -4.40 -7.39
N ASN A 94 16.71 -5.69 -7.77
CA ASN A 94 16.80 -6.14 -9.15
C ASN A 94 15.40 -6.24 -9.77
N GLY A 95 14.99 -5.21 -10.48
CA GLY A 95 13.69 -5.13 -11.16
C GLY A 95 12.51 -4.69 -10.27
N GLY A 96 12.82 -4.15 -9.07
CA GLY A 96 11.84 -3.68 -8.11
C GLY A 96 12.47 -2.80 -7.04
N GLY A 97 12.07 -2.94 -5.79
CA GLY A 97 12.68 -2.29 -4.66
C GLY A 97 11.69 -1.63 -3.71
N PHE A 98 10.49 -2.20 -3.56
CA PHE A 98 9.61 -1.79 -2.48
C PHE A 98 8.78 -2.96 -1.92
N ALA A 99 8.43 -2.80 -0.65
CA ALA A 99 7.44 -3.59 0.04
C ALA A 99 6.50 -2.66 0.81
N SER A 100 5.21 -2.95 0.85
CA SER A 100 4.25 -2.11 1.55
C SER A 100 3.03 -2.88 2.05
N TRP A 101 2.42 -2.32 3.09
CA TRP A 101 1.12 -2.73 3.59
C TRP A 101 0.21 -1.51 3.70
N ARG A 102 -1.07 -1.70 3.39
CA ARG A 102 -2.10 -0.66 3.40
C ARG A 102 -3.26 -1.08 4.28
N GLY A 103 -3.55 -0.26 5.29
CA GLY A 103 -4.67 -0.40 6.20
C GLY A 103 -5.85 0.45 5.75
N ARG A 104 -7.02 -0.17 5.72
CA ARG A 104 -8.31 0.49 5.46
C ARG A 104 -9.24 0.30 6.64
N SER A 105 -10.12 1.27 6.86
CA SER A 105 -11.23 1.04 7.78
C SER A 105 -12.08 -0.14 7.32
N ARG A 106 -12.46 -0.99 8.26
CA ARG A 106 -13.37 -2.13 8.02
C ARG A 106 -14.73 -1.67 7.48
N SER A 107 -15.20 -0.49 7.89
CA SER A 107 -16.45 0.11 7.40
C SER A 107 -16.34 0.67 5.99
N GLY A 108 -15.12 0.80 5.43
CA GLY A 108 -14.87 1.39 4.12
C GLY A 108 -14.96 2.92 4.06
N GLY A 109 -15.24 3.57 5.19
CA GLY A 109 -15.31 5.04 5.28
C GLY A 109 -13.93 5.70 5.41
N PRO A 110 -13.90 7.06 5.41
CA PRO A 110 -12.69 7.82 5.64
C PRO A 110 -12.00 7.46 6.96
N ILE A 111 -10.67 7.45 6.94
CA ILE A 111 -9.84 7.16 8.11
C ILE A 111 -9.38 8.42 8.84
N LEU A 112 -9.55 9.58 8.24
CA LEU A 112 -9.24 10.89 8.81
C LEU A 112 -10.49 11.76 8.84
N SER A 113 -10.59 12.63 9.85
CA SER A 113 -11.60 13.68 9.91
C SER A 113 -11.15 14.90 9.10
N ALA A 114 -12.09 15.77 8.72
CA ALA A 114 -11.80 16.95 7.89
C ALA A 114 -10.88 17.96 8.58
N ASP A 115 -10.84 17.95 9.90
CA ASP A 115 -10.05 18.84 10.75
C ASP A 115 -8.67 18.30 11.13
N THR A 116 -8.35 17.05 10.72
CA THR A 116 -7.02 16.46 10.91
C THR A 116 -5.94 17.35 10.27
N ARG A 117 -4.89 17.67 11.03
CA ARG A 117 -3.79 18.54 10.60
C ARG A 117 -2.49 17.80 10.41
N ALA A 118 -2.28 16.74 11.16
CA ALA A 118 -1.05 15.96 11.17
C ALA A 118 -1.34 14.49 11.48
N LEU A 119 -0.35 13.63 11.23
CA LEU A 119 -0.31 12.27 11.75
C LEU A 119 0.88 12.13 12.69
N ARG A 120 0.61 11.65 13.90
CA ARG A 120 1.65 11.24 14.84
C ARG A 120 1.90 9.74 14.67
N VAL A 121 3.17 9.38 14.46
CA VAL A 121 3.58 8.00 14.17
C VAL A 121 4.62 7.56 15.19
N ARG A 122 4.44 6.37 15.75
CA ARG A 122 5.45 5.69 16.55
C ARG A 122 5.91 4.44 15.81
N LEU A 123 7.16 4.45 15.37
CA LEU A 123 7.77 3.42 14.55
C LEU A 123 9.11 2.99 15.13
N LYS A 124 9.23 1.74 15.57
CA LYS A 124 10.51 1.13 15.91
C LYS A 124 11.07 0.50 14.65
N GLY A 125 12.22 0.98 14.20
CA GLY A 125 12.80 0.55 12.93
C GLY A 125 14.20 -0.06 13.05
N ASP A 126 14.78 -0.28 11.89
CA ASP A 126 16.08 -0.91 11.66
C ASP A 126 17.09 0.06 11.01
N GLY A 127 16.93 1.37 11.26
CA GLY A 127 17.80 2.42 10.72
C GLY A 127 17.46 2.87 9.31
N LYS A 128 16.48 2.22 8.65
CA LYS A 128 16.06 2.58 7.29
C LYS A 128 15.05 3.72 7.29
N CYS A 129 14.90 4.37 6.14
CA CYS A 129 13.87 5.38 5.90
C CYS A 129 12.61 4.71 5.35
N TYR A 130 11.57 4.64 6.17
CA TYR A 130 10.25 4.18 5.78
C TYR A 130 9.40 5.34 5.25
N LYS A 131 8.30 5.01 4.59
CA LYS A 131 7.29 6.00 4.20
C LYS A 131 5.97 5.69 4.85
N LEU A 132 5.37 6.70 5.49
CA LEU A 132 3.96 6.70 5.78
C LEU A 132 3.22 7.14 4.52
N THR A 133 2.15 6.44 4.16
CA THR A 133 1.38 6.74 2.95
C THR A 133 -0.09 6.95 3.27
N LEU A 134 -0.75 7.83 2.51
CA LEU A 134 -2.18 8.03 2.54
C LEU A 134 -2.75 7.88 1.13
N GLY A 135 -3.95 7.32 1.02
CA GLY A 135 -4.64 7.12 -0.24
C GLY A 135 -6.14 7.33 -0.15
N SER A 136 -6.73 7.92 -1.20
CA SER A 136 -8.18 8.11 -1.32
C SER A 136 -8.93 6.86 -1.84
N GLY A 137 -8.24 5.71 -1.87
CA GLY A 137 -8.80 4.46 -2.39
C GLY A 137 -8.61 4.31 -3.90
N GLY A 138 -8.98 3.13 -4.40
CA GLY A 138 -8.78 2.82 -5.82
C GLY A 138 -7.32 2.50 -6.20
N GLY A 139 -6.47 2.22 -5.20
CA GLY A 139 -5.04 1.93 -5.38
C GLY A 139 -4.77 0.65 -6.16
N GLY A 140 -4.95 0.69 -7.46
CA GLY A 140 -4.50 -0.33 -8.41
C GLY A 140 -3.52 0.29 -9.41
N PRO A 141 -2.90 -0.51 -10.29
CA PRO A 141 -1.98 -0.04 -11.31
C PRO A 141 -2.60 0.97 -12.28
N PHE A 142 -3.94 1.05 -12.31
CA PHE A 142 -4.71 1.98 -13.15
C PHE A 142 -5.31 3.14 -12.36
N SER A 143 -4.98 3.29 -11.07
CA SER A 143 -5.48 4.43 -10.28
C SER A 143 -4.97 5.75 -10.86
N THR A 144 -5.87 6.70 -11.01
CA THR A 144 -5.57 8.09 -11.39
C THR A 144 -5.40 9.00 -10.16
N ALA A 145 -5.73 8.50 -8.97
CA ALA A 145 -5.55 9.23 -7.73
C ALA A 145 -4.10 9.07 -7.22
N PRO A 146 -3.46 10.15 -6.74
CA PRO A 146 -2.13 10.06 -6.16
C PRO A 146 -2.17 9.34 -4.81
N THR A 147 -1.07 8.70 -4.46
CA THR A 147 -0.74 8.29 -3.09
C THR A 147 0.11 9.40 -2.46
N TRP A 148 -0.27 9.85 -1.30
CA TRP A 148 0.47 10.84 -0.53
C TRP A 148 1.52 10.15 0.32
N GLN A 149 2.75 10.65 0.36
CA GLN A 149 3.88 9.98 0.98
C GLN A 149 4.67 10.95 1.85
N ALA A 150 5.07 10.51 3.03
CA ALA A 150 5.98 11.22 3.91
C ALA A 150 7.06 10.27 4.45
N ASP A 151 8.30 10.73 4.49
CA ASP A 151 9.44 9.95 4.96
C ASP A 151 9.46 9.90 6.50
N VAL A 152 9.74 8.72 7.04
CA VAL A 152 9.99 8.46 8.46
C VAL A 152 11.35 7.81 8.59
N GLN A 153 12.36 8.61 8.93
CA GLN A 153 13.70 8.09 9.20
C GLN A 153 13.70 7.41 10.56
N THR A 154 14.08 6.14 10.60
CA THR A 154 14.19 5.39 11.85
C THR A 154 15.63 5.32 12.34
N THR A 155 15.77 5.01 13.62
CA THR A 155 17.05 4.64 14.25
C THR A 155 17.02 3.15 14.56
N ASP A 156 18.16 2.47 14.38
CA ASP A 156 18.24 1.02 14.62
C ASP A 156 17.81 0.66 16.04
N LYS A 157 16.87 -0.28 16.14
CA LYS A 157 16.29 -0.83 17.37
C LYS A 157 15.62 0.16 18.32
N SER A 158 15.47 1.42 17.92
CA SER A 158 14.85 2.48 18.71
C SER A 158 13.49 2.87 18.16
N THR A 159 12.59 3.30 19.03
CA THR A 159 11.32 3.87 18.62
C THR A 159 11.55 5.32 18.21
N THR A 160 11.14 5.64 17.00
CA THR A 160 11.01 7.00 16.47
C THR A 160 9.57 7.45 16.65
N GLU A 161 9.37 8.58 17.31
CA GLU A 161 8.08 9.26 17.36
C GLU A 161 8.18 10.57 16.58
N VAL A 162 7.29 10.74 15.61
CA VAL A 162 7.28 11.92 14.75
C VAL A 162 5.85 12.35 14.47
N GLU A 163 5.64 13.67 14.50
CA GLU A 163 4.40 14.29 14.04
C GLU A 163 4.65 14.88 12.64
N ILE A 164 3.86 14.43 11.68
CA ILE A 164 4.00 14.78 10.27
C ILE A 164 2.78 15.62 9.87
N PRO A 165 2.94 16.92 9.64
CA PRO A 165 1.85 17.75 9.11
C PRO A 165 1.37 17.21 7.76
N LEU A 166 0.05 17.19 7.52
CA LEU A 166 -0.51 16.70 6.26
C LEU A 166 -0.01 17.47 5.03
N LYS A 167 0.34 18.75 5.20
CA LYS A 167 0.95 19.60 4.15
C LYS A 167 2.33 19.11 3.68
N ASP A 168 3.02 18.30 4.50
CA ASP A 168 4.37 17.78 4.20
C ASP A 168 4.33 16.45 3.45
N PHE A 169 3.13 15.87 3.25
CA PHE A 169 2.97 14.70 2.42
C PHE A 169 3.08 15.06 0.93
N VAL A 170 3.95 14.36 0.24
CA VAL A 170 4.22 14.54 -1.20
C VAL A 170 3.29 13.66 -2.01
N PRO A 171 2.50 14.21 -2.94
CA PRO A 171 1.68 13.39 -3.84
C PRO A 171 2.57 12.64 -4.85
N SER A 172 2.29 11.37 -5.04
CA SER A 172 3.05 10.48 -5.91
C SER A 172 2.12 9.62 -6.77
N MET A 173 2.44 9.49 -8.03
CA MET A 173 1.78 8.55 -8.96
C MET A 173 2.82 7.61 -9.55
N ARG A 174 2.58 6.30 -9.46
CA ARG A 174 3.48 5.25 -9.96
C ARG A 174 4.92 5.43 -9.45
N GLY A 175 5.08 5.82 -8.19
CA GLY A 175 6.39 6.01 -7.55
C GLY A 175 7.09 7.32 -7.89
N GLN A 176 6.50 8.21 -8.71
CA GLN A 176 7.06 9.50 -9.07
C GLN A 176 6.28 10.64 -8.40
N PRO A 177 6.95 11.64 -7.80
CA PRO A 177 6.30 12.83 -7.28
C PRO A 177 5.52 13.56 -8.40
N VAL A 178 4.34 14.05 -8.07
CA VAL A 178 3.50 14.85 -8.97
C VAL A 178 3.15 16.19 -8.33
N ARG A 179 2.61 17.13 -9.12
CA ARG A 179 2.23 18.46 -8.65
C ARG A 179 0.75 18.72 -8.91
N GLY A 180 0.21 19.77 -8.30
CA GLY A 180 -1.17 20.23 -8.57
C GLY A 180 -2.24 19.44 -7.83
N HIS A 181 -1.89 18.59 -6.87
CA HIS A 181 -2.83 17.87 -6.03
C HIS A 181 -2.87 18.45 -4.63
N VAL A 182 -4.04 18.45 -4.01
CA VAL A 182 -4.27 18.88 -2.62
C VAL A 182 -4.77 17.70 -1.82
N LEU A 183 -4.09 17.39 -0.69
CA LEU A 183 -4.54 16.39 0.24
C LEU A 183 -5.78 16.89 0.97
N ARG A 184 -6.86 16.11 0.92
CA ARG A 184 -8.09 16.35 1.66
C ARG A 184 -8.29 15.24 2.68
N PRO A 185 -8.15 15.51 3.98
CA PRO A 185 -8.18 14.47 5.00
C PRO A 185 -9.43 13.58 4.94
N ALA A 186 -10.60 14.19 4.78
CA ALA A 186 -11.88 13.46 4.71
C ALA A 186 -12.05 12.55 3.49
N GLU A 187 -11.15 12.64 2.51
CA GLU A 187 -11.13 11.73 1.34
C GLU A 187 -10.16 10.56 1.53
N MET A 188 -9.38 10.54 2.61
CA MET A 188 -8.39 9.49 2.84
C MET A 188 -9.06 8.22 3.37
N LEU A 189 -8.92 7.14 2.61
CA LEU A 189 -9.50 5.81 2.88
C LEU A 189 -8.45 4.78 3.30
N GLU A 190 -7.17 5.08 3.08
CA GLU A 190 -6.05 4.19 3.36
C GLU A 190 -4.92 4.92 4.06
N VAL A 191 -4.31 4.25 5.02
CA VAL A 191 -2.97 4.57 5.55
C VAL A 191 -2.05 3.40 5.24
N GLY A 192 -0.78 3.65 4.93
CA GLY A 192 0.15 2.57 4.62
C GLY A 192 1.52 2.79 5.22
N LEU A 193 2.24 1.70 5.42
CA LEU A 193 3.67 1.67 5.70
C LEU A 193 4.40 1.03 4.54
N MET A 194 5.46 1.68 4.03
CA MET A 194 6.22 1.25 2.87
C MET A 194 7.72 1.41 3.14
N LEU A 195 8.50 0.41 2.75
CA LEU A 195 9.94 0.55 2.53
C LEU A 195 10.19 0.56 1.03
N SER A 196 10.93 1.53 0.51
CA SER A 196 11.11 1.72 -0.93
C SER A 196 12.51 2.25 -1.24
N LEU A 197 13.02 1.87 -2.42
CA LEU A 197 14.31 2.37 -2.95
C LEU A 197 14.35 3.90 -3.05
N TYR A 198 13.19 4.54 -3.25
CA TYR A 198 13.09 6.00 -3.37
C TYR A 198 12.33 6.60 -2.18
N LYS A 199 12.80 7.76 -1.72
CA LYS A 199 12.12 8.62 -0.75
C LYS A 199 10.86 9.25 -1.33
N ALA A 200 10.04 9.86 -0.49
CA ALA A 200 8.79 10.53 -0.90
C ALA A 200 9.05 11.61 -1.96
N GLY A 201 10.14 12.36 -1.85
CA GLY A 201 10.57 13.38 -2.83
C GLY A 201 11.20 12.83 -4.10
N GLY A 202 11.27 11.51 -4.30
CA GLY A 202 11.82 10.88 -5.51
C GLY A 202 13.34 10.64 -5.49
N GLN A 203 14.06 11.10 -4.45
CA GLN A 203 15.49 10.84 -4.31
C GLN A 203 15.72 9.36 -3.93
N LYS A 204 16.76 8.75 -4.50
CA LYS A 204 17.17 7.40 -4.12
C LYS A 204 17.67 7.38 -2.68
N ASN A 205 17.25 6.40 -1.89
CA ASN A 205 17.82 6.15 -0.58
C ASN A 205 19.31 5.77 -0.71
N PRO A 206 20.19 6.24 0.21
CA PRO A 206 21.60 5.82 0.21
C PRO A 206 21.72 4.31 0.43
N GLU A 207 22.59 3.64 -0.33
CA GLU A 207 22.82 2.20 -0.18
C GLU A 207 23.35 1.83 1.20
N SER A 208 24.10 2.73 1.84
CA SER A 208 24.64 2.55 3.19
C SER A 208 23.57 2.36 4.27
N THR A 209 22.37 2.92 4.08
CA THR A 209 21.27 2.83 5.04
C THR A 209 20.12 1.97 4.52
N PHE A 210 19.85 1.99 3.22
CA PHE A 210 18.78 1.20 2.63
C PHE A 210 19.20 -0.24 2.37
N GLY A 211 20.36 -0.44 1.76
CA GLY A 211 20.88 -1.71 1.28
C GLY A 211 20.91 -1.81 -0.24
N SER A 212 21.54 -2.86 -0.77
CA SER A 212 21.63 -3.17 -2.20
C SER A 212 21.44 -4.66 -2.45
N GLY A 213 21.02 -5.02 -3.66
CA GLY A 213 20.73 -6.41 -4.00
C GLY A 213 19.51 -6.95 -3.25
N ILE A 214 19.70 -8.02 -2.48
CA ILE A 214 18.67 -8.63 -1.64
C ILE A 214 19.07 -8.46 -0.18
N PHE A 215 18.21 -7.84 0.62
CA PHE A 215 18.47 -7.59 2.04
C PHE A 215 17.20 -7.63 2.88
N PRO A 216 17.29 -8.04 4.16
CA PRO A 216 16.16 -8.07 5.08
C PRO A 216 15.82 -6.67 5.60
N PHE A 217 14.59 -6.54 6.09
CA PHE A 217 14.13 -5.38 6.85
C PHE A 217 13.13 -5.80 7.92
N GLU A 218 13.06 -5.02 8.99
CA GLU A 218 12.00 -5.14 10.00
C GLU A 218 11.70 -3.79 10.62
N ALA A 219 10.44 -3.46 10.74
CA ALA A 219 9.94 -2.33 11.50
C ALA A 219 8.66 -2.70 12.25
N ARG A 220 8.44 -2.07 13.40
CA ARG A 220 7.22 -2.21 14.19
C ARG A 220 6.48 -0.88 14.21
N LEU A 221 5.32 -0.87 13.61
CA LEU A 221 4.39 0.25 13.70
C LEU A 221 3.60 0.13 15.01
N GLU A 222 3.94 0.95 16.00
CA GLU A 222 3.34 0.89 17.33
C GLU A 222 2.06 1.72 17.41
N ALA A 223 2.03 2.88 16.75
CA ALA A 223 0.86 3.73 16.68
C ALA A 223 0.85 4.62 15.43
N VAL A 224 -0.36 4.94 14.97
CA VAL A 224 -0.66 6.05 14.05
C VAL A 224 -1.87 6.76 14.60
N GLU A 225 -1.74 8.05 14.85
CA GLU A 225 -2.79 8.88 15.44
C GLU A 225 -3.02 10.12 14.57
N ALA A 226 -4.28 10.51 14.38
CA ALA A 226 -4.63 11.76 13.76
C ALA A 226 -4.63 12.90 14.80
N VAL A 227 -4.03 14.02 14.44
CA VAL A 227 -3.87 15.22 15.27
C VAL A 227 -4.49 16.43 14.57
#